data_1e2bca9d020f300d57af93e57d94981c
#
_entry.id   1e2bca9d020f300d57af93e57d94981c
#
_cell.length_a   1.000
_cell.length_b   1.000
_cell.length_c   1.000
_cell.angle_alpha   90.00
_cell.angle_beta   90.00
_cell.angle_gamma   90.00
#
_symmetry.space_group_name_H-M   'P 1'
#
loop_
_entity.id
_entity.type
_entity.pdbx_description
1 polymer ?
#
loop_
_entity_poly.entity_id
_entity_poly.type
_entity_poly.pdbx_seq_one_letter_code
_entity_poly.pdbx_strand_id
1 'polypeptide(L)'
;MRHTESMPTAGVLVVEDDAFTRSTLCAALRQHGVVVVGETSSAAQAILLANELQPSAALIDLDLGKGPTGIDLAHALRETIAHLGIIFLTSYDDPRLLRGNLPPIPEGSEYLVKKNVSDINLVTDAIIAAVESGEKISKGLKAVSSALPPEFKQLSNIQIETLRLVSEGLTNAEIAQTRFISEKSVEQTISRIAKILALPNEAPRNQRVHMARIFFRLTGATPSE
;
A
#
# COMPACT_ATOMS: atom_id res chain seq x y z
N MET A 1 -15.02 -28.09 24.07
CA MET A 1 -14.94 -28.50 22.65
C MET A 1 -15.14 -27.24 21.82
N ARG A 2 -14.07 -26.64 21.33
CA ARG A 2 -14.17 -25.52 20.37
C ARG A 2 -14.32 -26.16 19.01
N HIS A 3 -15.43 -25.86 18.33
CA HIS A 3 -15.63 -26.23 16.94
C HIS A 3 -14.49 -25.62 16.12
N THR A 4 -13.58 -26.44 15.65
CA THR A 4 -12.72 -26.16 14.50
C THR A 4 -13.67 -26.15 13.29
N GLU A 5 -14.32 -25.01 13.02
CA GLU A 5 -14.89 -24.80 11.70
C GLU A 5 -13.70 -24.85 10.73
N SER A 6 -13.75 -25.84 9.84
CA SER A 6 -12.79 -25.97 8.76
C SER A 6 -12.87 -24.68 7.96
N MET A 7 -11.78 -23.87 8.00
CA MET A 7 -11.60 -22.74 7.13
C MET A 7 -11.96 -23.17 5.71
N PRO A 8 -12.84 -22.44 5.00
CA PRO A 8 -12.96 -22.68 3.57
C PRO A 8 -11.54 -22.62 3.01
N THR A 9 -11.18 -23.54 2.14
CA THR A 9 -9.87 -23.62 1.49
C THR A 9 -9.70 -22.42 0.56
N ALA A 10 -9.64 -21.23 1.15
CA ALA A 10 -9.54 -19.97 0.45
C ALA A 10 -8.14 -19.90 -0.18
N GLY A 11 -8.06 -20.14 -1.49
CA GLY A 11 -6.82 -20.01 -2.21
C GLY A 11 -6.37 -18.55 -2.25
N VAL A 12 -5.13 -18.28 -1.87
CA VAL A 12 -4.53 -16.94 -1.87
C VAL A 12 -3.53 -16.82 -3.01
N LEU A 13 -3.67 -15.76 -3.81
CA LEU A 13 -2.68 -15.33 -4.79
C LEU A 13 -1.76 -14.28 -4.12
N VAL A 14 -0.44 -14.48 -4.16
CA VAL A 14 0.55 -13.54 -3.61
C VAL A 14 1.25 -12.79 -4.73
N VAL A 15 1.25 -11.45 -4.65
CA VAL A 15 1.89 -10.57 -5.63
C VAL A 15 2.85 -9.63 -4.91
N GLU A 16 4.15 -9.87 -5.09
CA GLU A 16 5.24 -9.16 -4.42
C GLU A 16 6.45 -9.16 -5.36
N ASP A 17 7.03 -8.00 -5.66
CA ASP A 17 8.13 -7.88 -6.62
C ASP A 17 9.46 -8.38 -6.02
N ASP A 18 9.72 -8.14 -4.73
CA ASP A 18 10.92 -8.65 -4.05
C ASP A 18 10.85 -10.17 -3.86
N ALA A 19 11.81 -10.87 -4.48
CA ALA A 19 11.84 -12.33 -4.50
C ALA A 19 12.02 -12.96 -3.10
N PHE A 20 12.80 -12.30 -2.23
CA PHE A 20 13.05 -12.80 -0.89
C PHE A 20 11.80 -12.63 -0.02
N THR A 21 11.19 -11.45 -0.04
CA THR A 21 9.94 -11.14 0.68
C THR A 21 8.84 -12.09 0.22
N ARG A 22 8.65 -12.26 -1.09
CA ARG A 22 7.64 -13.17 -1.66
C ARG A 22 7.82 -14.60 -1.18
N SER A 23 9.03 -15.14 -1.30
CA SER A 23 9.34 -16.52 -0.88
C SER A 23 9.11 -16.73 0.61
N THR A 24 9.59 -15.80 1.45
CA THR A 24 9.44 -15.86 2.90
C THR A 24 7.98 -15.78 3.32
N LEU A 25 7.23 -14.87 2.73
CA LEU A 25 5.80 -14.68 2.99
C LEU A 25 4.99 -15.91 2.61
N CYS A 26 5.20 -16.46 1.41
CA CYS A 26 4.53 -17.68 0.97
C CYS A 26 4.84 -18.87 1.86
N ALA A 27 6.10 -19.03 2.30
CA ALA A 27 6.48 -20.09 3.23
C ALA A 27 5.77 -19.94 4.58
N ALA A 28 5.75 -18.73 5.13
CA ALA A 28 5.08 -18.44 6.40
C ALA A 28 3.56 -18.68 6.31
N LEU A 29 2.90 -18.23 5.25
CA LEU A 29 1.47 -18.46 5.02
C LEU A 29 1.15 -19.96 4.95
N ARG A 30 1.92 -20.74 4.18
CA ARG A 30 1.74 -22.21 4.07
C ARG A 30 1.93 -22.89 5.41
N GLN A 31 2.91 -22.47 6.22
CA GLN A 31 3.14 -23.00 7.56
C GLN A 31 1.96 -22.74 8.52
N HIS A 32 1.21 -21.65 8.32
CA HIS A 32 0.02 -21.31 9.10
C HIS A 32 -1.29 -21.81 8.44
N GLY A 33 -1.20 -22.76 7.52
CA GLY A 33 -2.36 -23.45 6.94
C GLY A 33 -3.07 -22.68 5.82
N VAL A 34 -2.51 -21.55 5.35
CA VAL A 34 -3.06 -20.82 4.21
C VAL A 34 -2.66 -21.50 2.90
N VAL A 35 -3.64 -21.76 2.02
CA VAL A 35 -3.39 -22.35 0.70
C VAL A 35 -2.95 -21.25 -0.27
N VAL A 36 -1.65 -21.15 -0.53
CA VAL A 36 -1.10 -20.26 -1.56
C VAL A 36 -1.22 -20.94 -2.90
N VAL A 37 -2.20 -20.52 -3.72
CA VAL A 37 -2.51 -21.14 -5.04
C VAL A 37 -1.62 -20.61 -6.14
N GLY A 38 -1.05 -19.40 -6.00
CA GLY A 38 -0.13 -18.81 -6.95
C GLY A 38 0.71 -17.73 -6.31
N GLU A 39 1.87 -17.47 -6.89
CA GLU A 39 2.78 -16.40 -6.49
C GLU A 39 3.45 -15.78 -7.72
N THR A 40 3.59 -14.48 -7.76
CA THR A 40 4.21 -13.76 -8.89
C THR A 40 4.78 -12.42 -8.46
N SER A 41 5.69 -11.87 -9.29
CA SER A 41 6.28 -10.54 -9.11
C SER A 41 5.64 -9.47 -10.00
N SER A 42 4.72 -9.81 -10.89
CA SER A 42 4.20 -8.86 -11.88
C SER A 42 2.67 -8.80 -11.93
N ALA A 43 2.13 -7.61 -12.11
CA ALA A 43 0.70 -7.37 -12.25
C ALA A 43 0.10 -8.14 -13.44
N ALA A 44 0.79 -8.18 -14.59
CA ALA A 44 0.30 -8.86 -15.79
C ALA A 44 0.14 -10.37 -15.55
N GLN A 45 1.13 -11.01 -14.92
CA GLN A 45 1.06 -12.43 -14.59
C GLN A 45 0.03 -12.72 -13.50
N ALA A 46 -0.16 -11.81 -12.55
CA ALA A 46 -1.18 -11.95 -11.50
C ALA A 46 -2.59 -12.05 -12.11
N ILE A 47 -2.90 -11.25 -13.13
CA ILE A 47 -4.19 -11.30 -13.83
C ILE A 47 -4.39 -12.67 -14.52
N LEU A 48 -3.36 -13.20 -15.17
CA LEU A 48 -3.43 -14.52 -15.81
C LEU A 48 -3.66 -15.63 -14.78
N LEU A 49 -2.87 -15.63 -13.70
CA LEU A 49 -3.01 -16.61 -12.61
C LEU A 49 -4.37 -16.51 -11.92
N ALA A 50 -4.88 -15.30 -11.69
CA ALA A 50 -6.19 -15.12 -11.09
C ALA A 50 -7.31 -15.70 -11.95
N ASN A 51 -7.24 -15.52 -13.27
CA ASN A 51 -8.20 -16.10 -14.21
C ASN A 51 -8.17 -17.64 -14.21
N GLU A 52 -6.98 -18.23 -14.12
CA GLU A 52 -6.79 -19.68 -14.14
C GLU A 52 -7.15 -20.33 -12.80
N LEU A 53 -6.66 -19.74 -11.69
CA LEU A 53 -6.71 -20.36 -10.37
C LEU A 53 -7.92 -19.94 -9.53
N GLN A 54 -8.66 -18.89 -9.96
CA GLN A 54 -9.84 -18.36 -9.27
C GLN A 54 -9.64 -18.23 -7.75
N PRO A 55 -8.64 -17.43 -7.28
CA PRO A 55 -8.35 -17.30 -5.86
C PRO A 55 -9.52 -16.65 -5.12
N SER A 56 -9.65 -16.95 -3.83
CA SER A 56 -10.60 -16.27 -2.95
C SER A 56 -10.07 -14.93 -2.41
N ALA A 57 -8.75 -14.80 -2.35
CA ALA A 57 -8.07 -13.58 -1.93
C ALA A 57 -6.78 -13.33 -2.71
N ALA A 58 -6.39 -12.06 -2.80
CA ALA A 58 -5.10 -11.62 -3.32
C ALA A 58 -4.37 -10.77 -2.28
N LEU A 59 -3.15 -11.18 -1.93
CA LEU A 59 -2.22 -10.44 -1.09
C LEU A 59 -1.24 -9.71 -2.00
N ILE A 60 -1.26 -8.39 -1.99
CA ILE A 60 -0.65 -7.55 -3.03
C ILE A 60 0.24 -6.49 -2.38
N ASP A 61 1.51 -6.37 -2.82
CA ASP A 61 2.28 -5.16 -2.52
C ASP A 61 1.79 -4.00 -3.39
N LEU A 62 1.84 -2.79 -2.84
CA LEU A 62 1.51 -1.56 -3.59
C LEU A 62 2.54 -1.24 -4.67
N ASP A 63 3.82 -1.45 -4.35
CA ASP A 63 4.93 -1.16 -5.26
C ASP A 63 5.37 -2.44 -5.97
N LEU A 64 4.93 -2.59 -7.19
CA LEU A 64 5.31 -3.69 -8.07
C LEU A 64 6.40 -3.27 -9.08
N GLY A 65 7.14 -2.20 -8.76
CA GLY A 65 8.20 -1.66 -9.61
C GLY A 65 7.66 -0.83 -10.78
N LYS A 66 8.22 -1.06 -11.99
CA LYS A 66 7.81 -0.32 -13.19
C LYS A 66 6.48 -0.84 -13.73
N GLY A 67 5.48 0.05 -13.82
CA GLY A 67 4.18 -0.30 -14.43
C GLY A 67 2.99 0.02 -13.53
N PRO A 68 1.92 -0.80 -13.60
CA PRO A 68 0.74 -0.67 -12.74
C PRO A 68 1.11 -0.86 -11.27
N THR A 69 0.47 -0.09 -10.40
CA THR A 69 0.59 -0.26 -8.94
C THR A 69 -0.26 -1.43 -8.46
N GLY A 70 -0.04 -1.85 -7.21
CA GLY A 70 -0.90 -2.86 -6.58
C GLY A 70 -2.37 -2.44 -6.51
N ILE A 71 -2.67 -1.12 -6.43
CA ILE A 71 -4.04 -0.62 -6.46
C ILE A 71 -4.66 -0.78 -7.86
N ASP A 72 -3.91 -0.43 -8.92
CA ASP A 72 -4.37 -0.64 -10.31
C ASP A 72 -4.64 -2.14 -10.56
N LEU A 73 -3.75 -3.01 -10.08
CA LEU A 73 -3.93 -4.45 -10.15
C LEU A 73 -5.19 -4.93 -9.39
N ALA A 74 -5.40 -4.43 -8.19
CA ALA A 74 -6.56 -4.81 -7.37
C ALA A 74 -7.90 -4.45 -8.04
N HIS A 75 -7.97 -3.29 -8.70
CA HIS A 75 -9.14 -2.92 -9.51
C HIS A 75 -9.33 -3.89 -10.68
N ALA A 76 -8.28 -4.15 -11.46
CA ALA A 76 -8.34 -5.07 -12.59
C ALA A 76 -8.74 -6.50 -12.18
N LEU A 77 -8.24 -6.99 -11.04
CA LEU A 77 -8.61 -8.29 -10.51
C LEU A 77 -10.10 -8.36 -10.11
N ARG A 78 -10.63 -7.29 -9.51
CA ARG A 78 -12.06 -7.24 -9.14
C ARG A 78 -13.01 -7.05 -10.31
N GLU A 79 -12.57 -6.50 -11.43
CA GLU A 79 -13.35 -6.52 -12.67
C GLU A 79 -13.61 -7.95 -13.17
N THR A 80 -12.66 -8.86 -12.90
CA THR A 80 -12.75 -10.26 -13.31
C THR A 80 -13.38 -11.16 -12.23
N ILE A 81 -13.00 -10.95 -10.97
CA ILE A 81 -13.46 -11.73 -9.81
C ILE A 81 -14.06 -10.77 -8.80
N ALA A 82 -15.34 -10.45 -8.95
CA ALA A 82 -16.02 -9.41 -8.17
C ALA A 82 -16.00 -9.62 -6.64
N HIS A 83 -15.94 -10.88 -6.19
CA HIS A 83 -15.90 -11.25 -4.78
C HIS A 83 -14.50 -11.44 -4.21
N LEU A 84 -13.45 -11.16 -4.99
CA LEU A 84 -12.06 -11.33 -4.57
C LEU A 84 -11.75 -10.48 -3.34
N GLY A 85 -11.31 -11.11 -2.26
CA GLY A 85 -10.74 -10.42 -1.10
C GLY A 85 -9.41 -9.77 -1.47
N ILE A 86 -9.25 -8.48 -1.17
CA ILE A 86 -8.00 -7.77 -1.45
C ILE A 86 -7.32 -7.41 -0.13
N ILE A 87 -6.04 -7.77 -0.02
CA ILE A 87 -5.18 -7.38 1.09
C ILE A 87 -3.95 -6.69 0.51
N PHE A 88 -3.71 -5.45 0.92
CA PHE A 88 -2.45 -4.77 0.66
C PHE A 88 -1.49 -5.04 1.82
N LEU A 89 -0.31 -5.57 1.50
CA LEU A 89 0.81 -5.73 2.43
C LEU A 89 2.00 -4.94 1.89
N THR A 90 2.25 -3.77 2.44
CA THR A 90 3.15 -2.79 1.84
C THR A 90 4.05 -2.08 2.85
N SER A 91 5.16 -1.52 2.39
CA SER A 91 6.03 -0.67 3.20
C SER A 91 5.48 0.74 3.42
N TYR A 92 4.51 1.16 2.61
CA TYR A 92 3.96 2.52 2.64
C TYR A 92 2.86 2.67 3.69
N ASP A 93 2.99 3.65 4.59
CA ASP A 93 1.94 3.98 5.57
C ASP A 93 0.70 4.63 4.91
N ASP A 94 0.89 5.23 3.75
CA ASP A 94 -0.17 5.84 2.92
C ASP A 94 0.14 5.58 1.44
N PRO A 95 -0.81 5.05 0.65
CA PRO A 95 -0.59 4.77 -0.78
C PRO A 95 -0.14 6.01 -1.57
N ARG A 96 -0.56 7.21 -1.16
CA ARG A 96 -0.19 8.49 -1.79
C ARG A 96 1.31 8.80 -1.71
N LEU A 97 2.03 8.12 -0.81
CA LEU A 97 3.50 8.22 -0.72
C LEU A 97 4.19 7.52 -1.90
N LEU A 98 3.56 6.49 -2.48
CA LEU A 98 4.07 5.82 -3.68
C LEU A 98 3.91 6.72 -4.92
N ARG A 99 2.68 7.19 -5.18
CA ARG A 99 2.35 8.09 -6.30
C ARG A 99 1.20 9.02 -5.92
N GLY A 100 1.26 10.29 -6.35
CA GLY A 100 0.27 11.32 -5.97
C GLY A 100 -1.15 11.13 -6.52
N ASN A 101 -1.30 10.44 -7.66
CA ASN A 101 -2.57 10.26 -8.39
C ASN A 101 -2.97 8.80 -8.49
N LEU A 102 -3.00 8.11 -7.36
CA LEU A 102 -3.52 6.74 -7.31
C LEU A 102 -5.06 6.74 -7.27
N PRO A 103 -5.70 5.75 -7.89
CA PRO A 103 -7.13 5.53 -7.68
C PRO A 103 -7.40 5.21 -6.20
N PRO A 104 -8.63 5.38 -5.72
CA PRO A 104 -8.98 5.00 -4.35
C PRO A 104 -8.76 3.49 -4.14
N ILE A 105 -8.41 3.13 -2.92
CA ILE A 105 -8.35 1.70 -2.52
C ILE A 105 -9.74 1.08 -2.74
N PRO A 106 -9.82 -0.09 -3.38
CA PRO A 106 -11.10 -0.79 -3.58
C PRO A 106 -11.83 -1.03 -2.26
N GLU A 107 -13.14 -0.84 -2.24
CA GLU A 107 -13.96 -1.03 -1.04
C GLU A 107 -13.77 -2.43 -0.43
N GLY A 108 -13.75 -2.53 0.91
CA GLY A 108 -13.58 -3.80 1.62
C GLY A 108 -12.19 -4.43 1.48
N SER A 109 -11.19 -3.67 1.05
CA SER A 109 -9.81 -4.13 1.09
C SER A 109 -9.22 -3.95 2.48
N GLU A 110 -8.36 -4.89 2.89
CA GLU A 110 -7.51 -4.76 4.06
C GLU A 110 -6.19 -4.09 3.70
N TYR A 111 -5.64 -3.30 4.64
CA TYR A 111 -4.39 -2.56 4.42
C TYR A 111 -3.44 -2.78 5.59
N LEU A 112 -2.35 -3.49 5.32
CA LEU A 112 -1.33 -3.83 6.30
C LEU A 112 0.00 -3.18 5.93
N VAL A 113 0.61 -2.50 6.90
CA VAL A 113 1.96 -1.94 6.73
C VAL A 113 2.98 -2.94 7.25
N LYS A 114 3.91 -3.38 6.40
CA LYS A 114 4.91 -4.45 6.69
C LYS A 114 5.60 -4.26 8.04
N LYS A 115 6.01 -3.03 8.40
CA LYS A 115 6.66 -2.73 9.69
C LYS A 115 5.77 -2.91 10.92
N ASN A 116 4.45 -2.93 10.75
CA ASN A 116 3.48 -3.11 11.84
C ASN A 116 3.06 -4.58 11.98
N VAL A 117 3.45 -5.43 11.04
CA VAL A 117 3.16 -6.87 11.08
C VAL A 117 4.22 -7.55 11.95
N SER A 118 3.89 -7.73 13.21
CA SER A 118 4.76 -8.41 14.19
C SER A 118 4.57 -9.92 14.23
N ASP A 119 3.45 -10.40 13.68
CA ASP A 119 3.04 -11.81 13.66
C ASP A 119 2.29 -12.11 12.35
N ILE A 120 2.55 -13.27 11.77
CA ILE A 120 1.87 -13.75 10.56
C ILE A 120 0.36 -13.91 10.78
N ASN A 121 -0.09 -14.13 12.01
CA ASN A 121 -1.50 -14.21 12.35
C ASN A 121 -2.26 -12.93 11.96
N LEU A 122 -1.65 -11.75 12.01
CA LEU A 122 -2.26 -10.51 11.54
C LEU A 122 -2.57 -10.56 10.04
N VAL A 123 -1.70 -11.21 9.26
CA VAL A 123 -1.92 -11.38 7.82
C VAL A 123 -3.02 -12.41 7.55
N THR A 124 -3.04 -13.50 8.30
CA THR A 124 -4.10 -14.53 8.17
C THR A 124 -5.46 -14.00 8.55
N ASP A 125 -5.56 -13.21 9.62
CA ASP A 125 -6.81 -12.56 10.05
C ASP A 125 -7.30 -11.56 8.99
N ALA A 126 -6.39 -10.79 8.40
CA ALA A 126 -6.73 -9.87 7.30
C ALA A 126 -7.19 -10.61 6.04
N ILE A 127 -6.62 -11.78 5.73
CA ILE A 127 -7.09 -12.63 4.61
C ILE A 127 -8.53 -13.07 4.85
N ILE A 128 -8.87 -13.52 6.05
CA ILE A 128 -10.22 -13.93 6.40
C ILE A 128 -11.18 -12.76 6.27
N ALA A 129 -10.84 -11.61 6.86
CA ALA A 129 -11.67 -10.41 6.81
C ALA A 129 -11.89 -9.91 5.37
N ALA A 130 -10.86 -9.98 4.52
CA ALA A 130 -10.95 -9.57 3.12
C ALA A 130 -11.86 -10.51 2.30
N VAL A 131 -11.80 -11.82 2.52
CA VAL A 131 -12.69 -12.81 1.88
C VAL A 131 -14.13 -12.53 2.27
N GLU A 132 -14.43 -12.36 3.56
CA GLU A 132 -15.78 -12.02 4.02
C GLU A 132 -16.29 -10.69 3.45
N SER A 133 -15.41 -9.69 3.36
CA SER A 133 -15.73 -8.40 2.76
C SER A 133 -16.02 -8.50 1.26
N GLY A 134 -15.25 -9.28 0.52
CA GLY A 134 -15.46 -9.57 -0.89
C GLY A 134 -16.81 -10.24 -1.15
N GLU A 135 -17.21 -11.21 -0.31
CA GLU A 135 -18.52 -11.84 -0.39
C GLU A 135 -19.68 -10.85 -0.10
N LYS A 136 -19.51 -9.95 0.87
CA LYS A 136 -20.50 -8.90 1.17
C LYS A 136 -20.69 -7.96 -0.01
N ILE A 137 -19.59 -7.51 -0.63
CA ILE A 137 -19.61 -6.62 -1.79
C ILE A 137 -20.33 -7.28 -2.97
N SER A 138 -20.02 -8.54 -3.26
CA SER A 138 -20.68 -9.27 -4.36
C SER A 138 -22.19 -9.41 -4.15
N LYS A 139 -22.65 -9.34 -2.91
CA LYS A 139 -24.08 -9.33 -2.52
C LYS A 139 -24.68 -7.92 -2.43
N GLY A 140 -23.92 -6.87 -2.83
CA GLY A 140 -24.36 -5.47 -2.75
C GLY A 140 -24.41 -4.89 -1.33
N LEU A 141 -23.73 -5.52 -0.36
CA LEU A 141 -23.63 -5.06 1.02
C LEU A 141 -22.41 -4.18 1.20
N LYS A 142 -22.46 -3.22 2.13
CA LYS A 142 -21.29 -2.40 2.48
C LYS A 142 -20.26 -3.24 3.24
N ALA A 143 -18.99 -3.18 2.81
CA ALA A 143 -17.88 -3.73 3.54
C ALA A 143 -17.18 -2.63 4.36
N VAL A 144 -16.58 -3.02 5.49
CA VAL A 144 -15.76 -2.13 6.31
C VAL A 144 -14.32 -2.30 5.89
N SER A 145 -13.67 -1.22 5.43
CA SER A 145 -12.22 -1.20 5.17
C SER A 145 -11.45 -0.87 6.44
N SER A 146 -10.29 -1.46 6.62
CA SER A 146 -9.35 -1.00 7.64
C SER A 146 -8.93 0.43 7.33
N ALA A 147 -8.97 1.30 8.32
CA ALA A 147 -8.69 2.72 8.13
C ALA A 147 -7.20 2.96 7.98
N LEU A 148 -6.80 3.77 6.99
CA LEU A 148 -5.44 4.32 6.90
C LEU A 148 -5.05 5.05 8.21
N PRO A 149 -3.77 5.00 8.61
CA PRO A 149 -3.28 5.70 9.80
C PRO A 149 -3.69 7.17 9.83
N PRO A 150 -4.16 7.70 10.97
CA PRO A 150 -4.77 9.04 11.07
C PRO A 150 -3.80 10.19 10.78
N GLU A 151 -2.49 10.00 10.93
CA GLU A 151 -1.47 11.03 10.73
C GLU A 151 -1.46 11.59 9.30
N PHE A 152 -1.82 10.77 8.30
CA PHE A 152 -1.77 11.14 6.88
C PHE A 152 -3.05 11.76 6.36
N LYS A 153 -4.16 11.64 7.10
CA LYS A 153 -5.41 12.31 6.72
C LYS A 153 -5.30 13.83 6.69
N GLN A 154 -4.27 14.40 7.35
CA GLN A 154 -4.05 15.83 7.45
C GLN A 154 -3.31 16.43 6.24
N LEU A 155 -2.55 15.63 5.49
CA LEU A 155 -1.80 16.10 4.31
C LEU A 155 -2.64 15.95 3.04
N SER A 156 -2.72 17.02 2.24
CA SER A 156 -3.32 16.95 0.91
C SER A 156 -2.40 16.22 -0.06
N ASN A 157 -2.95 15.73 -1.19
CA ASN A 157 -2.16 15.07 -2.25
C ASN A 157 -1.00 15.95 -2.75
N ILE A 158 -1.24 17.26 -2.88
CA ILE A 158 -0.22 18.24 -3.26
C ILE A 158 0.93 18.30 -2.24
N GLN A 159 0.62 18.23 -0.96
CA GLN A 159 1.62 18.24 0.11
C GLN A 159 2.42 16.94 0.17
N ILE A 160 1.77 15.81 -0.04
CA ILE A 160 2.44 14.50 -0.09
C ILE A 160 3.39 14.43 -1.30
N GLU A 161 2.94 14.86 -2.48
CA GLU A 161 3.79 14.92 -3.67
C GLU A 161 4.98 15.87 -3.45
N THR A 162 4.76 17.05 -2.85
CA THR A 162 5.84 17.96 -2.52
C THR A 162 6.82 17.33 -1.52
N LEU A 163 6.32 16.61 -0.51
CA LEU A 163 7.15 15.89 0.46
C LEU A 163 8.02 14.83 -0.24
N ARG A 164 7.47 14.09 -1.20
CA ARG A 164 8.20 13.12 -2.03
C ARG A 164 9.34 13.80 -2.82
N LEU A 165 9.03 14.85 -3.58
CA LEU A 165 10.03 15.59 -4.37
C LEU A 165 11.14 16.19 -3.49
N VAL A 166 10.80 16.65 -2.27
CA VAL A 166 11.78 17.09 -1.27
C VAL A 166 12.68 15.93 -0.84
N SER A 167 12.15 14.75 -0.65
CA SER A 167 12.91 13.56 -0.22
C SER A 167 13.82 13.02 -1.33
N GLU A 168 13.47 13.25 -2.58
CA GLU A 168 14.30 12.97 -3.76
C GLU A 168 15.46 14.00 -3.94
N GLY A 169 15.51 15.02 -3.08
CA GLY A 169 16.59 16.00 -3.09
C GLY A 169 16.37 17.20 -4.01
N LEU A 170 15.22 17.32 -4.69
CA LEU A 170 14.95 18.43 -5.60
C LEU A 170 14.92 19.77 -4.86
N THR A 171 15.47 20.81 -5.47
CA THR A 171 15.40 22.20 -4.99
C THR A 171 13.99 22.79 -5.17
N ASN A 172 13.71 23.94 -4.56
CA ASN A 172 12.42 24.62 -4.76
C ASN A 172 12.19 25.00 -6.23
N ALA A 173 13.24 25.40 -6.93
CA ALA A 173 13.20 25.74 -8.36
C ALA A 173 12.83 24.51 -9.21
N GLU A 174 13.46 23.37 -8.96
CA GLU A 174 13.18 22.11 -9.68
C GLU A 174 11.76 21.60 -9.38
N ILE A 175 11.31 21.66 -8.13
CA ILE A 175 9.93 21.32 -7.75
C ILE A 175 8.93 22.26 -8.46
N ALA A 176 9.22 23.56 -8.47
CA ALA A 176 8.38 24.57 -9.15
C ALA A 176 8.26 24.27 -10.64
N GLN A 177 9.39 23.93 -11.30
CA GLN A 177 9.43 23.54 -12.71
C GLN A 177 8.66 22.24 -12.96
N THR A 178 8.91 21.19 -12.15
CA THR A 178 8.23 19.89 -12.27
C THR A 178 6.72 20.00 -12.13
N ARG A 179 6.25 20.89 -11.26
CA ARG A 179 4.83 21.07 -10.95
C ARG A 179 4.15 22.23 -11.67
N PHE A 180 4.88 22.96 -12.54
CA PHE A 180 4.38 24.14 -13.27
C PHE A 180 3.77 25.21 -12.35
N ILE A 181 4.44 25.52 -11.22
CA ILE A 181 4.04 26.53 -10.23
C ILE A 181 5.22 27.46 -9.89
N SER A 182 4.97 28.52 -9.12
CA SER A 182 6.06 29.42 -8.66
C SER A 182 6.83 28.80 -7.49
N GLU A 183 8.12 29.14 -7.36
CA GLU A 183 8.96 28.78 -6.21
C GLU A 183 8.34 29.25 -4.88
N LYS A 184 7.72 30.43 -4.86
CA LYS A 184 7.00 30.95 -3.70
C LYS A 184 5.85 30.02 -3.27
N SER A 185 5.14 29.41 -4.22
CA SER A 185 4.09 28.43 -3.93
C SER A 185 4.68 27.14 -3.34
N VAL A 186 5.85 26.73 -3.80
CA VAL A 186 6.59 25.56 -3.23
C VAL A 186 6.98 25.88 -1.78
N GLU A 187 7.59 27.03 -1.51
CA GLU A 187 7.97 27.45 -0.17
C GLU A 187 6.80 27.48 0.80
N GLN A 188 5.67 28.02 0.37
CA GLN A 188 4.44 28.04 1.17
C GLN A 188 3.94 26.62 1.47
N THR A 189 4.03 25.72 0.50
CA THR A 189 3.62 24.32 0.67
C THR A 189 4.54 23.62 1.65
N ILE A 190 5.86 23.78 1.52
CA ILE A 190 6.87 23.23 2.44
C ILE A 190 6.62 23.75 3.87
N SER A 191 6.37 25.04 4.04
CA SER A 191 6.08 25.64 5.34
C SER A 191 4.80 25.06 5.98
N ARG A 192 3.76 24.78 5.17
CA ARG A 192 2.53 24.15 5.66
C ARG A 192 2.79 22.69 6.08
N ILE A 193 3.54 21.93 5.28
CA ILE A 193 3.95 20.55 5.62
C ILE A 193 4.71 20.55 6.95
N ALA A 194 5.69 21.44 7.11
CA ALA A 194 6.46 21.56 8.35
C ALA A 194 5.57 21.77 9.58
N LYS A 195 4.55 22.64 9.47
CA LYS A 195 3.57 22.88 10.54
C LYS A 195 2.71 21.65 10.85
N ILE A 196 2.18 20.99 9.82
CA ILE A 196 1.33 19.79 9.98
C ILE A 196 2.11 18.66 10.64
N LEU A 197 3.37 18.46 10.22
CA LEU A 197 4.25 17.43 10.77
C LEU A 197 4.94 17.85 12.08
N ALA A 198 4.60 19.02 12.65
CA ALA A 198 5.17 19.58 13.88
C ALA A 198 6.71 19.57 13.88
N LEU A 199 7.32 19.90 12.73
CA LEU A 199 8.78 19.94 12.62
C LEU A 199 9.37 21.08 13.45
N PRO A 200 10.61 20.89 14.00
CA PRO A 200 11.32 21.95 14.69
C PRO A 200 11.45 23.20 13.81
N ASN A 201 11.31 24.39 14.43
CA ASN A 201 11.47 25.66 13.74
C ASN A 201 12.96 25.97 13.55
N GLU A 202 13.60 25.24 12.66
CA GLU A 202 15.01 25.33 12.32
C GLU A 202 15.22 26.01 10.96
N ALA A 203 16.49 26.20 10.58
CA ALA A 203 16.85 26.68 9.25
C ALA A 203 16.20 25.82 8.15
N PRO A 204 15.76 26.41 7.01
CA PRO A 204 15.05 25.71 5.94
C PRO A 204 15.74 24.43 5.45
N ARG A 205 17.08 24.40 5.45
CA ARG A 205 17.87 23.21 5.08
C ARG A 205 17.63 22.06 6.05
N ASN A 206 17.58 22.32 7.35
CA ASN A 206 17.34 21.30 8.36
C ASN A 206 15.89 20.78 8.28
N GLN A 207 14.92 21.66 8.02
CA GLN A 207 13.53 21.24 7.80
C GLN A 207 13.39 20.26 6.64
N ARG A 208 14.11 20.47 5.53
CA ARG A 208 14.10 19.53 4.39
C ARG A 208 14.69 18.17 4.77
N VAL A 209 15.75 18.15 5.56
CA VAL A 209 16.32 16.90 6.10
C VAL A 209 15.31 16.16 6.98
N HIS A 210 14.59 16.88 7.85
CA HIS A 210 13.55 16.27 8.67
C HIS A 210 12.40 15.71 7.82
N MET A 211 11.97 16.43 6.79
CA MET A 211 10.95 15.98 5.83
C MET A 211 11.38 14.70 5.12
N ALA A 212 12.63 14.66 4.60
CA ALA A 212 13.15 13.47 3.95
C ALA A 212 13.21 12.27 4.91
N ARG A 213 13.69 12.47 6.15
CA ARG A 213 13.70 11.41 7.17
C ARG A 213 12.29 10.89 7.49
N ILE A 214 11.30 11.78 7.57
CA ILE A 214 9.91 11.37 7.78
C ILE A 214 9.43 10.56 6.58
N PHE A 215 9.64 11.03 5.36
CA PHE A 215 9.27 10.31 4.15
C PHE A 215 9.86 8.90 4.12
N PHE A 216 11.18 8.75 4.31
CA PHE A 216 11.84 7.44 4.32
C PHE A 216 11.32 6.53 5.44
N ARG A 217 11.04 7.07 6.63
CA ARG A 217 10.41 6.30 7.71
C ARG A 217 9.03 5.78 7.34
N LEU A 218 8.26 6.56 6.57
CA LEU A 218 6.88 6.26 6.19
C LEU A 218 6.78 5.30 4.99
N THR A 219 7.80 5.30 4.15
CA THR A 219 7.86 4.43 2.97
C THR A 219 8.66 3.16 3.22
N GLY A 220 9.37 3.07 4.35
CA GLY A 220 10.32 1.97 4.58
C GLY A 220 11.52 1.98 3.62
N ALA A 221 11.62 2.98 2.75
CA ALA A 221 12.72 3.12 1.82
C ALA A 221 14.00 3.56 2.54
N THR A 222 15.14 3.04 2.13
CA THR A 222 16.45 3.58 2.47
C THR A 222 16.79 4.69 1.46
N PRO A 223 17.46 5.78 1.88
CA PRO A 223 17.98 6.75 0.92
C PRO A 223 18.83 6.02 -0.12
N SER A 224 18.50 6.17 -1.40
CA SER A 224 19.40 5.73 -2.49
C SER A 224 20.68 6.55 -2.40
N GLU A 225 21.82 5.87 -2.42
CA GLU A 225 23.16 6.48 -2.51
C GLU A 225 23.35 7.26 -3.81
#